data_26e9db50afc5c829150355f3177a4b66
#
_entry.id   26e9db50afc5c829150355f3177a4b66
#
_cell.length_a   1.000
_cell.length_b   1.000
_cell.length_c   1.000
_cell.angle_alpha   90.00
_cell.angle_beta   90.00
_cell.angle_gamma   90.00
#
_symmetry.space_group_name_H-M   'P 1'
#
loop_
_entity.id
_entity.type
_entity.pdbx_description
1 polymer ?
#
loop_
_entity_poly.entity_id
_entity_poly.type
_entity_poly.pdbx_seq_one_letter_code
_entity_poly.pdbx_strand_id
1 'polypeptide(L)'
;YGLSDDGLFASLPSWNLPRQTYSNWPCPDCGEKIFEVCSYYPWKYETDEPFKTSCPLCGMLMPTNDFANDDFTSGDFPDDGWGWDPVTGGRDDFCAWIAYYNHRLIWERIGSAIHQFALQYLLLEDEDAAHKVGVLLARMAYVYPGMNTRWQQVRTEFLREGRLLTDGNWERKGTIVPVCRAYDAIFDSLDTDTALVDFLNKKDETIQSAGDVKALIDTYLIQVFGWDWMRRELSGGNMGSREEDLAQFAVLANMGPVSERWIEELFTHAWNSGADVGGFDDEVLINTMSREGPVWIGGLGYATG
;
A
#
# COMPACT_ATOMS: atom_id res chain seq x y z
N TYR A 1 9.10 -17.00 -6.29
CA TYR A 1 8.46 -16.41 -7.47
C TYR A 1 9.25 -16.77 -8.74
N GLY A 2 8.87 -17.81 -9.42
CA GLY A 2 9.48 -18.23 -10.70
C GLY A 2 8.83 -17.53 -11.92
N LEU A 3 8.35 -16.29 -11.75
CA LEU A 3 7.75 -15.53 -12.83
C LEU A 3 8.82 -14.88 -13.71
N SER A 4 8.52 -14.74 -15.00
CA SER A 4 9.28 -13.89 -15.92
C SER A 4 9.07 -12.41 -15.58
N ASP A 5 9.88 -11.51 -16.16
CA ASP A 5 9.73 -10.06 -16.00
C ASP A 5 8.33 -9.58 -16.43
N ASP A 6 7.81 -10.10 -17.54
CA ASP A 6 6.43 -9.82 -17.97
C ASP A 6 5.40 -10.32 -16.94
N GLY A 7 5.63 -11.50 -16.36
CA GLY A 7 4.77 -12.04 -15.30
C GLY A 7 4.82 -11.21 -14.03
N LEU A 8 6.01 -10.77 -13.61
CA LEU A 8 6.17 -9.88 -12.45
C LEU A 8 5.52 -8.52 -12.69
N PHE A 9 5.76 -7.94 -13.85
CA PHE A 9 5.18 -6.65 -14.22
C PHE A 9 3.65 -6.70 -14.30
N ALA A 10 3.10 -7.78 -14.84
CA ALA A 10 1.65 -7.99 -14.92
C ALA A 10 1.00 -8.36 -13.58
N SER A 11 1.77 -8.83 -12.60
CA SER A 11 1.24 -9.24 -11.29
C SER A 11 0.65 -8.10 -10.47
N LEU A 12 1.00 -6.85 -10.78
CA LEU A 12 0.48 -5.68 -10.12
C LEU A 12 -0.63 -5.04 -10.95
N PRO A 13 -1.88 -5.08 -10.48
CA PRO A 13 -3.01 -4.55 -11.23
C PRO A 13 -2.99 -3.02 -11.33
N SER A 14 -3.48 -2.50 -12.46
CA SER A 14 -3.63 -1.06 -12.70
C SER A 14 -5.00 -0.50 -12.24
N TRP A 15 -5.80 -1.31 -11.62
CA TRP A 15 -7.17 -0.97 -11.27
C TRP A 15 -7.24 -0.01 -10.09
N ASN A 16 -8.11 0.97 -10.23
CA ASN A 16 -8.38 1.97 -9.20
C ASN A 16 -9.78 1.70 -8.64
N LEU A 17 -9.84 0.87 -7.62
CA LEU A 17 -11.10 0.46 -7.00
C LEU A 17 -11.56 1.44 -5.91
N PRO A 18 -12.86 1.51 -5.64
CA PRO A 18 -13.39 2.17 -4.45
C PRO A 18 -12.75 1.63 -3.18
N ARG A 19 -12.53 2.48 -2.20
CA ARG A 19 -11.75 2.15 -1.02
C ARG A 19 -12.57 1.95 0.22
N GLN A 20 -12.35 0.78 0.84
CA GLN A 20 -12.81 0.46 2.17
C GLN A 20 -11.86 -0.55 2.79
N THR A 21 -11.47 -0.38 4.04
CA THR A 21 -10.53 -1.27 4.71
C THR A 21 -11.19 -2.48 5.34
N TYR A 22 -12.48 -2.44 5.57
CA TYR A 22 -13.14 -3.49 6.31
C TYR A 22 -13.48 -4.71 5.46
N SER A 23 -13.06 -5.86 5.96
CA SER A 23 -13.36 -7.19 5.44
C SER A 23 -14.23 -8.00 6.41
N ASN A 24 -14.94 -7.32 7.27
CA ASN A 24 -15.75 -7.92 8.35
C ASN A 24 -17.15 -8.29 7.85
N TRP A 25 -17.20 -9.17 6.84
CA TRP A 25 -18.49 -9.73 6.39
C TRP A 25 -18.51 -11.24 6.57
N PRO A 26 -19.64 -11.81 6.94
CA PRO A 26 -19.81 -13.26 7.06
C PRO A 26 -19.74 -13.94 5.69
N CYS A 27 -19.41 -15.22 5.67
CA CYS A 27 -19.52 -16.03 4.47
C CYS A 27 -21.02 -16.26 4.17
N PRO A 28 -21.48 -16.09 2.92
CA PRO A 28 -22.88 -16.34 2.58
C PRO A 28 -23.34 -17.77 2.92
N ASP A 29 -22.44 -18.74 2.84
CA ASP A 29 -22.72 -20.15 3.14
C ASP A 29 -22.49 -20.53 4.61
N CYS A 30 -21.34 -20.13 5.19
CA CYS A 30 -20.97 -20.50 6.56
C CYS A 30 -21.47 -19.54 7.64
N GLY A 31 -21.97 -18.36 7.26
CA GLY A 31 -22.37 -17.30 8.18
C GLY A 31 -21.21 -16.80 9.05
N GLU A 32 -21.52 -16.41 10.26
CA GLU A 32 -20.59 -15.87 11.26
C GLU A 32 -19.48 -16.84 11.68
N LYS A 33 -19.60 -18.13 11.37
CA LYS A 33 -18.57 -19.13 11.73
C LYS A 33 -17.22 -18.83 11.10
N ILE A 34 -17.17 -18.09 10.00
CA ILE A 34 -15.92 -17.68 9.39
C ILE A 34 -15.03 -16.89 10.36
N PHE A 35 -15.61 -16.15 11.30
CA PHE A 35 -14.88 -15.35 12.29
C PHE A 35 -14.24 -16.18 13.41
N GLU A 36 -14.56 -17.45 13.52
CA GLU A 36 -13.85 -18.39 14.41
C GLU A 36 -12.42 -18.66 13.92
N VAL A 37 -12.17 -18.50 12.61
CA VAL A 37 -10.83 -18.65 12.01
C VAL A 37 -9.98 -17.40 12.26
N CYS A 38 -10.55 -16.24 12.04
CA CYS A 38 -9.93 -14.95 12.34
C CYS A 38 -11.04 -13.90 12.51
N SER A 39 -11.02 -13.19 13.63
CA SER A 39 -12.08 -12.24 13.99
C SER A 39 -12.10 -10.97 13.09
N TYR A 40 -11.01 -10.68 12.37
CA TYR A 40 -10.89 -9.44 11.60
C TYR A 40 -10.78 -9.65 10.10
N TYR A 41 -9.93 -10.58 9.65
CA TYR A 41 -9.63 -10.78 8.22
C TYR A 41 -9.66 -12.27 7.89
N PRO A 42 -10.83 -12.92 7.92
CA PRO A 42 -10.91 -14.37 7.76
C PRO A 42 -10.71 -14.88 6.34
N TRP A 43 -10.98 -14.05 5.34
CA TRP A 43 -10.93 -14.44 3.93
C TRP A 43 -9.50 -14.68 3.45
N LYS A 44 -9.31 -15.72 2.66
CA LYS A 44 -8.01 -16.09 2.08
C LYS A 44 -7.86 -15.52 0.68
N TYR A 45 -6.66 -15.05 0.39
CA TYR A 45 -6.28 -14.67 -0.95
C TYR A 45 -6.04 -15.93 -1.81
N GLU A 46 -6.55 -15.88 -3.05
CA GLU A 46 -6.31 -16.93 -4.06
C GLU A 46 -5.35 -16.41 -5.14
N THR A 47 -4.24 -17.12 -5.34
CA THR A 47 -3.19 -16.70 -6.27
C THR A 47 -3.61 -16.78 -7.73
N ASP A 48 -4.47 -17.74 -8.05
CA ASP A 48 -4.86 -18.08 -9.41
C ASP A 48 -6.21 -17.42 -9.81
N GLU A 49 -6.83 -16.71 -8.87
CA GLU A 49 -8.14 -16.07 -9.06
C GLU A 49 -8.05 -14.56 -8.73
N PRO A 50 -7.64 -13.74 -9.70
CA PRO A 50 -7.51 -12.30 -9.51
C PRO A 50 -8.81 -11.67 -8.99
N PHE A 51 -8.68 -10.83 -7.98
CA PHE A 51 -9.80 -10.15 -7.31
C PHE A 51 -10.84 -11.08 -6.67
N LYS A 52 -10.46 -12.32 -6.35
CA LYS A 52 -11.26 -13.24 -5.56
C LYS A 52 -10.56 -13.65 -4.27
N THR A 53 -11.37 -13.88 -3.26
CA THR A 53 -10.97 -14.46 -1.99
C THR A 53 -11.78 -15.71 -1.71
N SER A 54 -11.25 -16.64 -0.95
CA SER A 54 -11.98 -17.85 -0.55
C SER A 54 -12.34 -17.87 0.92
N CYS A 55 -13.47 -18.46 1.24
CA CYS A 55 -13.82 -18.80 2.60
C CYS A 55 -12.94 -19.95 3.10
N PRO A 56 -12.24 -19.80 4.24
CA PRO A 56 -11.38 -20.86 4.77
C PRO A 56 -12.12 -22.11 5.25
N LEU A 57 -13.45 -22.03 5.41
CA LEU A 57 -14.28 -23.13 5.90
C LEU A 57 -14.91 -23.94 4.78
N CYS A 58 -15.54 -23.30 3.78
CA CYS A 58 -16.25 -23.99 2.72
C CYS A 58 -15.59 -23.87 1.34
N GLY A 59 -14.58 -23.00 1.19
CA GLY A 59 -13.91 -22.77 -0.08
C GLY A 59 -14.68 -21.87 -1.05
N MET A 60 -15.81 -21.29 -0.65
CA MET A 60 -16.59 -20.40 -1.50
C MET A 60 -15.74 -19.23 -1.96
N LEU A 61 -15.69 -19.02 -3.29
CA LEU A 61 -15.00 -17.87 -3.90
C LEU A 61 -15.91 -16.65 -3.95
N MET A 62 -15.35 -15.50 -3.57
CA MET A 62 -16.03 -14.21 -3.55
C MET A 62 -15.16 -13.12 -4.20
N PRO A 63 -15.75 -12.17 -4.96
CA PRO A 63 -17.15 -12.14 -5.41
C PRO A 63 -17.46 -13.26 -6.40
N THR A 64 -18.75 -13.51 -6.67
CA THR A 64 -19.16 -14.57 -7.61
C THR A 64 -19.05 -14.15 -9.08
N ASN A 65 -19.07 -12.85 -9.37
CA ASN A 65 -18.82 -12.31 -10.71
C ASN A 65 -17.35 -12.33 -11.10
N ASP A 66 -17.06 -12.14 -12.37
CA ASP A 66 -15.71 -12.07 -12.91
C ASP A 66 -15.24 -10.61 -13.06
N PHE A 67 -15.03 -9.96 -11.91
CA PHE A 67 -14.63 -8.57 -11.84
C PHE A 67 -13.36 -8.27 -12.69
N ALA A 68 -12.42 -9.21 -12.74
CA ALA A 68 -11.18 -9.06 -13.49
C ALA A 68 -11.40 -8.91 -15.01
N ASN A 69 -12.51 -9.41 -15.53
CA ASN A 69 -12.89 -9.33 -16.94
C ASN A 69 -14.09 -8.39 -17.20
N ASP A 70 -14.26 -7.37 -16.37
CA ASP A 70 -15.31 -6.35 -16.50
C ASP A 70 -16.75 -6.89 -16.37
N ASP A 71 -16.92 -8.06 -15.77
CA ASP A 71 -18.23 -8.57 -15.41
C ASP A 71 -18.60 -8.15 -13.99
N PHE A 72 -19.52 -7.21 -13.87
CA PHE A 72 -19.91 -6.60 -12.59
C PHE A 72 -21.27 -7.07 -12.08
N THR A 73 -21.94 -7.99 -12.78
CA THR A 73 -23.35 -8.28 -12.53
C THR A 73 -23.69 -9.75 -12.40
N SER A 74 -22.84 -10.67 -12.83
CA SER A 74 -23.15 -12.10 -12.81
C SER A 74 -22.95 -12.73 -11.44
N GLY A 75 -23.58 -13.89 -11.24
CA GLY A 75 -23.50 -14.66 -10.00
C GLY A 75 -24.47 -14.15 -8.92
N ASP A 76 -24.52 -14.88 -7.82
CA ASP A 76 -25.46 -14.60 -6.72
C ASP A 76 -24.97 -13.47 -5.78
N PHE A 77 -23.67 -13.23 -5.75
CA PHE A 77 -23.03 -12.26 -4.88
C PHE A 77 -21.99 -11.43 -5.66
N PRO A 78 -22.46 -10.57 -6.58
CA PRO A 78 -21.57 -9.75 -7.40
C PRO A 78 -21.08 -8.54 -6.64
N ASP A 79 -19.79 -8.22 -6.81
CA ASP A 79 -19.19 -6.95 -6.44
C ASP A 79 -18.91 -6.15 -7.73
N ASP A 80 -19.48 -4.97 -7.84
CA ASP A 80 -19.32 -4.09 -9.00
C ASP A 80 -18.15 -3.08 -8.82
N GLY A 81 -17.30 -3.31 -7.84
CA GLY A 81 -16.25 -2.37 -7.43
C GLY A 81 -16.70 -1.42 -6.31
N TRP A 82 -18.00 -1.43 -5.97
CA TRP A 82 -18.57 -0.69 -4.83
C TRP A 82 -18.96 -1.61 -3.68
N GLY A 83 -18.69 -2.88 -3.83
CA GLY A 83 -18.97 -3.89 -2.85
C GLY A 83 -20.28 -4.61 -3.08
N TRP A 84 -20.50 -5.60 -2.26
CA TRP A 84 -21.72 -6.39 -2.21
C TRP A 84 -22.43 -6.15 -0.89
N ASP A 85 -23.73 -5.90 -0.95
CA ASP A 85 -24.57 -5.78 0.24
C ASP A 85 -25.18 -7.14 0.61
N PRO A 86 -24.80 -7.71 1.75
CA PRO A 86 -25.32 -9.01 2.17
C PRO A 86 -26.79 -8.98 2.62
N VAL A 87 -27.37 -7.81 2.82
CA VAL A 87 -28.74 -7.66 3.40
C VAL A 87 -29.76 -7.25 2.35
N THR A 88 -29.49 -6.23 1.56
CA THR A 88 -30.46 -5.64 0.64
C THR A 88 -30.07 -5.71 -0.83
N GLY A 89 -28.84 -6.07 -1.13
CA GLY A 89 -28.27 -5.95 -2.47
C GLY A 89 -28.06 -4.50 -2.91
N GLY A 90 -28.20 -3.54 -1.99
CA GLY A 90 -28.05 -2.12 -2.24
C GLY A 90 -26.74 -1.54 -1.70
N ARG A 91 -26.53 -0.23 -1.91
CA ARG A 91 -25.29 0.46 -1.54
C ARG A 91 -25.33 1.24 -0.23
N ASP A 92 -26.46 1.23 0.47
CA ASP A 92 -26.75 2.31 1.40
C ASP A 92 -26.19 2.12 2.83
N ASP A 93 -26.03 0.90 3.34
CA ASP A 93 -25.68 0.72 4.74
C ASP A 93 -24.39 -0.07 5.01
N PHE A 94 -24.22 -1.22 4.41
CA PHE A 94 -23.07 -2.09 4.65
C PHE A 94 -22.71 -2.88 3.39
N CYS A 95 -21.62 -2.51 2.75
CA CYS A 95 -21.10 -3.24 1.60
C CYS A 95 -19.87 -4.07 1.99
N ALA A 96 -19.88 -5.33 1.59
CA ALA A 96 -18.70 -6.18 1.61
C ALA A 96 -17.84 -5.86 0.39
N TRP A 97 -16.69 -5.23 0.62
CA TRP A 97 -15.78 -4.77 -0.43
C TRP A 97 -14.80 -5.87 -0.83
N ILE A 98 -15.28 -6.86 -1.53
CA ILE A 98 -14.56 -8.11 -1.77
C ILE A 98 -13.45 -7.93 -2.80
N ALA A 99 -13.75 -7.35 -3.95
CA ALA A 99 -12.77 -7.09 -4.99
C ALA A 99 -11.67 -6.15 -4.49
N TYR A 100 -12.05 -5.13 -3.71
CA TYR A 100 -11.09 -4.22 -3.11
C TYR A 100 -10.23 -4.89 -2.03
N TYR A 101 -10.80 -5.73 -1.19
CA TYR A 101 -10.03 -6.50 -0.21
C TYR A 101 -8.96 -7.35 -0.90
N ASN A 102 -9.32 -8.03 -1.97
CA ASN A 102 -8.37 -8.80 -2.75
C ASN A 102 -7.30 -7.91 -3.41
N HIS A 103 -7.69 -6.78 -3.97
CA HIS A 103 -6.76 -5.78 -4.50
C HIS A 103 -5.72 -5.35 -3.44
N ARG A 104 -6.18 -5.05 -2.23
CA ARG A 104 -5.30 -4.74 -1.10
C ARG A 104 -4.32 -5.89 -0.81
N LEU A 105 -4.81 -7.13 -0.73
CA LEU A 105 -3.96 -8.30 -0.47
C LEU A 105 -2.90 -8.50 -1.54
N ILE A 106 -3.21 -8.23 -2.82
CA ILE A 106 -2.25 -8.26 -3.92
C ILE A 106 -1.12 -7.27 -3.65
N TRP A 107 -1.45 -6.02 -3.34
CA TRP A 107 -0.46 -4.98 -3.07
C TRP A 107 0.41 -5.29 -1.84
N GLU A 108 -0.17 -5.79 -0.77
CA GLU A 108 0.57 -6.23 0.42
C GLU A 108 1.52 -7.40 0.11
N ARG A 109 1.09 -8.35 -0.73
CA ARG A 109 1.97 -9.44 -1.17
C ARG A 109 3.12 -8.95 -2.03
N ILE A 110 2.86 -8.01 -2.93
CA ILE A 110 3.91 -7.42 -3.75
C ILE A 110 4.90 -6.64 -2.86
N GLY A 111 4.42 -5.85 -1.91
CA GLY A 111 5.28 -5.17 -0.94
C GLY A 111 6.14 -6.15 -0.13
N SER A 112 5.55 -7.26 0.31
CA SER A 112 6.29 -8.34 0.99
C SER A 112 7.32 -9.01 0.08
N ALA A 113 6.98 -9.25 -1.19
CA ALA A 113 7.90 -9.83 -2.18
C ALA A 113 9.10 -8.91 -2.45
N ILE A 114 8.82 -7.62 -2.68
CA ILE A 114 9.85 -6.58 -2.85
C ILE A 114 10.83 -6.59 -1.66
N HIS A 115 10.29 -6.60 -0.44
CA HIS A 115 11.12 -6.65 0.76
C HIS A 115 11.98 -7.93 0.83
N GLN A 116 11.42 -9.10 0.55
CA GLN A 116 12.15 -10.37 0.59
C GLN A 116 13.26 -10.43 -0.47
N PHE A 117 12.99 -9.99 -1.70
CA PHE A 117 14.00 -9.92 -2.74
C PHE A 117 15.11 -8.91 -2.41
N ALA A 118 14.77 -7.76 -1.86
CA ALA A 118 15.77 -6.79 -1.41
C ALA A 118 16.67 -7.37 -0.32
N LEU A 119 16.12 -8.09 0.66
CA LEU A 119 16.90 -8.81 1.65
C LEU A 119 17.79 -9.91 1.03
N GLN A 120 17.28 -10.64 0.05
CA GLN A 120 18.06 -11.66 -0.66
C GLN A 120 19.25 -11.03 -1.38
N TYR A 121 19.05 -9.90 -2.06
CA TYR A 121 20.16 -9.13 -2.64
C TYR A 121 21.18 -8.67 -1.59
N LEU A 122 20.72 -8.02 -0.53
CA LEU A 122 21.62 -7.48 0.51
C LEU A 122 22.44 -8.55 1.24
N LEU A 123 21.84 -9.74 1.45
CA LEU A 123 22.48 -10.79 2.25
C LEU A 123 23.29 -11.78 1.41
N LEU A 124 22.90 -11.98 0.15
CA LEU A 124 23.47 -13.00 -0.72
C LEU A 124 24.10 -12.44 -2.01
N GLU A 125 24.05 -11.13 -2.21
CA GLU A 125 24.48 -10.46 -3.45
C GLU A 125 23.80 -11.03 -4.71
N ASP A 126 22.51 -11.40 -4.57
CA ASP A 126 21.73 -12.01 -5.64
C ASP A 126 21.18 -10.91 -6.58
N GLU A 127 21.89 -10.69 -7.69
CA GLU A 127 21.53 -9.69 -8.70
C GLU A 127 20.18 -9.99 -9.39
N ASP A 128 19.78 -11.26 -9.51
CA ASP A 128 18.45 -11.62 -10.03
C ASP A 128 17.33 -11.17 -9.09
N ALA A 129 17.58 -11.22 -7.78
CA ALA A 129 16.65 -10.68 -6.80
C ALA A 129 16.55 -9.14 -6.89
N ALA A 130 17.68 -8.43 -7.05
CA ALA A 130 17.68 -6.98 -7.26
C ALA A 130 16.94 -6.59 -8.54
N HIS A 131 17.17 -7.30 -9.64
CA HIS A 131 16.46 -7.13 -10.91
C HIS A 131 14.94 -7.25 -10.74
N LYS A 132 14.47 -8.28 -10.03
CA LYS A 132 13.03 -8.47 -9.76
C LYS A 132 12.43 -7.33 -8.94
N VAL A 133 13.18 -6.79 -7.99
CA VAL A 133 12.76 -5.57 -7.26
C VAL A 133 12.63 -4.41 -8.25
N GLY A 134 13.61 -4.20 -9.12
CA GLY A 134 13.58 -3.15 -10.15
C GLY A 134 12.34 -3.22 -11.05
N VAL A 135 11.99 -4.42 -11.54
CA VAL A 135 10.78 -4.66 -12.34
C VAL A 135 9.51 -4.28 -11.58
N LEU A 136 9.40 -4.69 -10.31
CA LEU A 136 8.22 -4.41 -9.49
C LEU A 136 8.11 -2.93 -9.12
N LEU A 137 9.21 -2.27 -8.76
CA LEU A 137 9.24 -0.84 -8.46
C LEU A 137 8.88 0.00 -9.67
N ALA A 138 9.42 -0.33 -10.85
CA ALA A 138 9.05 0.33 -12.11
C ALA A 138 7.55 0.17 -12.38
N ARG A 139 7.00 -1.04 -12.22
CA ARG A 139 5.55 -1.26 -12.38
C ARG A 139 4.74 -0.43 -11.40
N MET A 140 5.15 -0.35 -10.14
CA MET A 140 4.50 0.49 -9.15
C MET A 140 4.54 1.97 -9.55
N ALA A 141 5.66 2.46 -10.06
CA ALA A 141 5.79 3.83 -10.55
C ALA A 141 4.84 4.14 -11.71
N TYR A 142 4.53 3.17 -12.57
CA TYR A 142 3.51 3.36 -13.64
C TYR A 142 2.08 3.36 -13.13
N VAL A 143 1.79 2.66 -12.04
CA VAL A 143 0.41 2.41 -11.60
C VAL A 143 -0.01 3.31 -10.45
N TYR A 144 0.83 3.43 -9.44
CA TYR A 144 0.49 4.08 -8.17
C TYR A 144 0.08 5.56 -8.31
N PRO A 145 0.75 6.40 -9.13
CA PRO A 145 0.37 7.82 -9.29
C PRO A 145 -1.03 8.03 -9.85
N GLY A 146 -1.51 7.10 -10.69
CA GLY A 146 -2.84 7.14 -11.27
C GLY A 146 -3.97 6.76 -10.32
N MET A 147 -3.66 6.22 -9.15
CA MET A 147 -4.65 5.85 -8.17
C MET A 147 -5.27 7.09 -7.51
N ASN A 148 -6.57 7.02 -7.26
CA ASN A 148 -7.31 8.13 -6.72
C ASN A 148 -7.05 8.26 -5.21
N THR A 149 -6.60 9.43 -4.75
CA THR A 149 -6.50 9.76 -3.34
C THR A 149 -7.84 10.15 -2.73
N ARG A 150 -8.83 10.47 -3.56
CA ARG A 150 -10.16 10.84 -3.08
C ARG A 150 -10.84 9.64 -2.46
N TRP A 151 -11.32 9.89 -1.29
CA TRP A 151 -12.11 9.00 -0.53
C TRP A 151 -13.45 8.68 -1.22
N GLN A 152 -13.69 7.41 -1.45
CA GLN A 152 -14.98 6.94 -1.98
C GLN A 152 -15.75 6.34 -0.82
N GLN A 153 -16.68 7.13 -0.36
CA GLN A 153 -17.30 6.94 0.91
C GLN A 153 -18.55 6.10 0.86
N VAL A 154 -18.62 5.13 1.74
CA VAL A 154 -19.88 4.67 2.31
C VAL A 154 -19.96 4.98 3.81
N ARG A 155 -18.84 5.24 4.49
CA ARG A 155 -18.82 5.64 5.89
C ARG A 155 -17.88 6.81 6.12
N THR A 156 -18.44 7.90 6.64
CA THR A 156 -17.90 9.25 6.70
C THR A 156 -16.94 9.55 7.83
N GLU A 157 -16.62 8.59 8.70
CA GLU A 157 -15.99 8.87 9.97
C GLU A 157 -14.47 8.94 9.90
N PHE A 158 -13.85 8.38 8.86
CA PHE A 158 -12.42 8.36 8.68
C PHE A 158 -12.00 9.16 7.45
N LEU A 159 -11.28 10.20 7.68
CA LEU A 159 -10.83 11.15 6.68
C LEU A 159 -9.58 10.62 6.03
N ARG A 160 -9.65 10.04 4.93
CA ARG A 160 -8.67 9.86 3.93
C ARG A 160 -7.47 9.12 4.06
N GLU A 161 -6.75 8.65 3.31
CA GLU A 161 -5.59 8.41 3.61
C GLU A 161 -4.58 7.82 2.76
N GLY A 162 -4.80 7.44 1.60
CA GLY A 162 -3.82 6.90 0.71
C GLY A 162 -4.42 6.61 -0.65
N ARG A 163 -3.60 6.12 -1.56
CA ARG A 163 -4.04 5.69 -2.89
C ARG A 163 -4.58 4.27 -2.89
N LEU A 164 -4.12 3.44 -1.97
CA LEU A 164 -4.52 2.05 -1.86
C LEU A 164 -5.57 1.81 -0.79
N LEU A 165 -5.44 2.46 0.36
CA LEU A 165 -6.27 2.18 1.52
C LEU A 165 -6.87 3.44 2.12
N THR A 166 -8.02 3.30 2.78
CA THR A 166 -8.58 4.35 3.60
C THR A 166 -7.85 4.51 4.92
N ASP A 167 -7.03 3.54 5.31
CA ASP A 167 -6.15 3.61 6.47
C ASP A 167 -4.69 3.62 6.00
N GLY A 168 -4.09 4.81 6.00
CA GLY A 168 -2.71 5.01 5.58
C GLY A 168 -1.70 4.24 6.41
N ASN A 169 -2.02 3.86 7.65
CA ASN A 169 -1.14 3.01 8.45
C ASN A 169 -0.94 1.62 7.83
N TRP A 170 -1.99 1.03 7.28
CA TRP A 170 -1.90 -0.26 6.60
C TRP A 170 -1.18 -0.15 5.25
N GLU A 171 -1.50 0.88 4.48
CA GLU A 171 -0.82 1.16 3.21
C GLU A 171 0.68 1.37 3.43
N ARG A 172 1.02 2.12 4.45
CA ARG A 172 2.40 2.40 4.85
C ARG A 172 3.17 1.12 5.18
N LYS A 173 2.64 0.28 6.06
CA LYS A 173 3.29 -0.96 6.51
C LYS A 173 3.38 -2.00 5.41
N GLY A 174 2.32 -2.16 4.63
CA GLY A 174 2.23 -3.21 3.61
C GLY A 174 2.91 -2.88 2.29
N THR A 175 3.08 -1.59 1.99
CA THR A 175 3.56 -1.16 0.68
C THR A 175 4.67 -0.12 0.77
N ILE A 176 4.41 1.04 1.37
CA ILE A 176 5.31 2.20 1.27
C ILE A 176 6.66 1.94 1.93
N VAL A 177 6.68 1.47 3.17
CA VAL A 177 7.94 1.19 3.90
C VAL A 177 8.75 0.07 3.22
N PRO A 178 8.15 -1.06 2.81
CA PRO A 178 8.87 -2.07 2.02
C PRO A 178 9.47 -1.51 0.74
N VAL A 179 8.73 -0.68 0.00
CA VAL A 179 9.20 -0.04 -1.24
C VAL A 179 10.39 0.86 -1.00
N CYS A 180 10.31 1.76 -0.02
CA CYS A 180 11.39 2.68 0.28
C CYS A 180 12.69 1.95 0.67
N ARG A 181 12.58 0.96 1.54
CA ARG A 181 13.73 0.15 1.97
C ARG A 181 14.33 -0.67 0.85
N ALA A 182 13.50 -1.21 -0.02
CA ALA A 182 13.96 -2.01 -1.15
C ALA A 182 14.62 -1.13 -2.21
N TYR A 183 14.08 0.05 -2.49
CA TYR A 183 14.68 0.99 -3.43
C TYR A 183 16.07 1.44 -2.96
N ASP A 184 16.21 1.80 -1.70
CA ASP A 184 17.50 2.12 -1.09
C ASP A 184 18.49 0.95 -1.24
N ALA A 185 18.04 -0.26 -0.93
CA ALA A 185 18.87 -1.45 -0.99
C ALA A 185 19.43 -1.76 -2.38
N ILE A 186 18.64 -1.58 -3.44
CA ILE A 186 19.04 -1.92 -4.82
C ILE A 186 19.56 -0.72 -5.62
N PHE A 187 19.60 0.47 -5.04
CA PHE A 187 19.85 1.72 -5.78
C PHE A 187 21.10 1.66 -6.65
N ASP A 188 22.20 1.14 -6.11
CA ASP A 188 23.45 1.02 -6.86
C ASP A 188 23.43 -0.11 -7.90
N SER A 189 22.69 -1.19 -7.65
CA SER A 189 22.58 -2.30 -8.61
C SER A 189 21.86 -1.90 -9.89
N LEU A 190 20.95 -0.93 -9.81
CA LEU A 190 20.25 -0.39 -10.98
C LEU A 190 21.21 0.19 -12.03
N ASP A 191 22.39 0.70 -11.64
CA ASP A 191 23.37 1.27 -12.56
C ASP A 191 23.96 0.25 -13.53
N THR A 192 23.93 -1.01 -13.17
CA THR A 192 24.51 -2.12 -13.95
C THR A 192 23.47 -3.05 -14.56
N ASP A 193 22.19 -2.91 -14.19
CA ASP A 193 21.10 -3.76 -14.68
C ASP A 193 20.62 -3.33 -16.07
N THR A 194 21.40 -3.68 -17.09
CA THR A 194 21.04 -3.42 -18.49
C THR A 194 19.83 -4.22 -18.94
N ALA A 195 19.58 -5.40 -18.33
CA ALA A 195 18.42 -6.22 -18.67
C ALA A 195 17.11 -5.54 -18.26
N LEU A 196 17.09 -4.85 -17.12
CA LEU A 196 15.94 -4.06 -16.68
C LEU A 196 15.68 -2.89 -17.64
N VAL A 197 16.73 -2.18 -18.06
CA VAL A 197 16.61 -1.09 -19.04
C VAL A 197 16.02 -1.62 -20.35
N ASP A 198 16.54 -2.72 -20.88
CA ASP A 198 16.08 -3.35 -22.13
C ASP A 198 14.62 -3.84 -22.01
N PHE A 199 14.24 -4.37 -20.84
CA PHE A 199 12.89 -4.81 -20.58
C PHE A 199 11.91 -3.64 -20.53
N LEU A 200 12.24 -2.58 -19.81
CA LEU A 200 11.37 -1.41 -19.67
C LEU A 200 11.30 -0.60 -20.96
N ASN A 201 12.39 -0.47 -21.72
CA ASN A 201 12.40 0.20 -23.02
C ASN A 201 11.39 -0.39 -24.01
N LYS A 202 11.17 -1.71 -23.98
CA LYS A 202 10.13 -2.37 -24.82
C LYS A 202 8.71 -1.97 -24.45
N LYS A 203 8.49 -1.47 -23.23
CA LYS A 203 7.18 -1.04 -22.72
C LYS A 203 7.01 0.48 -22.79
N ASP A 204 8.11 1.20 -22.65
CA ASP A 204 8.18 2.65 -22.65
C ASP A 204 9.51 3.08 -23.27
N GLU A 205 9.46 3.53 -24.51
CA GLU A 205 10.63 3.92 -25.29
C GLU A 205 11.42 5.11 -24.69
N THR A 206 10.87 5.80 -23.70
CA THR A 206 11.56 6.88 -22.99
C THR A 206 12.61 6.36 -22.01
N ILE A 207 12.54 5.10 -21.60
CA ILE A 207 13.51 4.45 -20.73
C ILE A 207 14.68 3.94 -21.58
N GLN A 208 15.81 4.65 -21.55
CA GLN A 208 17.00 4.36 -22.35
C GLN A 208 18.24 4.08 -21.52
N SER A 209 18.19 4.35 -20.22
CA SER A 209 19.33 4.22 -19.33
C SER A 209 18.92 3.86 -17.89
N ALA A 210 19.86 3.43 -17.09
CA ALA A 210 19.67 3.25 -15.65
C ALA A 210 19.20 4.54 -14.96
N GLY A 211 19.69 5.70 -15.43
CA GLY A 211 19.23 7.00 -14.96
C GLY A 211 17.74 7.24 -15.20
N ASP A 212 17.20 6.79 -16.33
CA ASP A 212 15.78 6.92 -16.63
C ASP A 212 14.94 6.00 -15.72
N VAL A 213 15.44 4.80 -15.42
CA VAL A 213 14.79 3.88 -14.47
C VAL A 213 14.74 4.50 -13.07
N LYS A 214 15.86 5.03 -12.59
CA LYS A 214 15.91 5.74 -11.31
C LYS A 214 14.96 6.94 -11.30
N ALA A 215 14.98 7.76 -12.35
CA ALA A 215 14.10 8.93 -12.49
C ALA A 215 12.61 8.53 -12.50
N LEU A 216 12.26 7.42 -13.13
CA LEU A 216 10.90 6.86 -13.11
C LEU A 216 10.48 6.54 -11.67
N ILE A 217 11.29 5.80 -10.93
CA ILE A 217 10.98 5.39 -9.55
C ILE A 217 10.96 6.62 -8.63
N ASP A 218 11.97 7.48 -8.71
CA ASP A 218 12.05 8.68 -7.89
C ASP A 218 10.83 9.59 -8.09
N THR A 219 10.52 9.91 -9.35
CA THR A 219 9.50 10.90 -9.67
C THR A 219 8.09 10.39 -9.41
N TYR A 220 7.82 9.15 -9.84
CA TYR A 220 6.46 8.62 -9.87
C TYR A 220 6.13 7.69 -8.70
N LEU A 221 7.08 7.43 -7.81
CA LEU A 221 6.82 6.64 -6.63
C LEU A 221 7.28 7.36 -5.35
N ILE A 222 8.58 7.60 -5.17
CA ILE A 222 9.11 8.17 -3.93
C ILE A 222 8.60 9.60 -3.70
N GLN A 223 8.66 10.44 -4.74
CA GLN A 223 8.13 11.81 -4.63
C GLN A 223 6.62 11.85 -4.47
N VAL A 224 5.89 10.90 -5.08
CA VAL A 224 4.43 10.80 -4.90
C VAL A 224 4.09 10.49 -3.45
N PHE A 225 4.80 9.58 -2.80
CA PHE A 225 4.61 9.32 -1.37
C PHE A 225 4.81 10.58 -0.53
N GLY A 226 5.91 11.29 -0.76
CA GLY A 226 6.20 12.53 -0.03
C GLY A 226 5.17 13.63 -0.27
N TRP A 227 4.75 13.84 -1.51
CA TRP A 227 3.73 14.85 -1.82
C TRP A 227 2.35 14.49 -1.30
N ASP A 228 1.95 13.21 -1.36
CA ASP A 228 0.69 12.77 -0.76
C ASP A 228 0.71 12.96 0.75
N TRP A 229 1.85 12.69 1.38
CA TRP A 229 2.05 12.97 2.79
C TRP A 229 1.89 14.46 3.10
N MET A 230 2.60 15.33 2.37
CA MET A 230 2.55 16.79 2.53
C MET A 230 1.16 17.38 2.29
N ARG A 231 0.37 16.77 1.41
CA ARG A 231 -1.04 17.18 1.16
C ARG A 231 -2.04 16.55 2.13
N ARG A 232 -1.57 15.76 3.07
CA ARG A 232 -2.42 14.98 3.97
C ARG A 232 -3.34 14.00 3.24
N GLU A 233 -2.94 13.54 2.08
CA GLU A 233 -3.63 12.52 1.29
C GLU A 233 -3.11 11.10 1.60
N LEU A 234 -1.97 11.01 2.29
CA LEU A 234 -1.43 9.83 2.93
C LEU A 234 -1.29 10.14 4.41
N SER A 235 -2.34 10.00 5.15
CA SER A 235 -2.41 10.32 6.56
C SER A 235 -3.10 9.19 7.31
N GLY A 236 -2.96 9.10 8.56
CA GLY A 236 -3.45 7.99 9.37
C GLY A 236 -2.29 7.27 10.00
N GLY A 237 -2.60 6.40 10.92
CA GLY A 237 -1.61 5.69 11.70
C GLY A 237 -1.24 6.39 12.99
N ASN A 238 -0.29 5.80 13.67
CA ASN A 238 0.12 6.23 15.00
C ASN A 238 1.17 7.35 14.93
N MET A 239 1.21 8.16 15.97
CA MET A 239 2.25 9.16 16.15
C MET A 239 3.65 8.55 16.06
N GLY A 240 4.60 9.30 15.50
CA GLY A 240 5.97 8.87 15.27
C GLY A 240 6.17 8.10 13.97
N SER A 241 5.19 7.30 13.58
CA SER A 241 5.29 6.49 12.35
C SER A 241 5.22 7.32 11.09
N ARG A 242 4.45 8.38 11.11
CA ARG A 242 4.28 9.29 9.96
C ARG A 242 5.49 10.17 9.76
N GLU A 243 6.07 10.59 10.85
CA GLU A 243 7.28 11.39 10.87
C GLU A 243 8.47 10.57 10.33
N GLU A 244 8.56 9.29 10.71
CA GLU A 244 9.52 8.36 10.14
C GLU A 244 9.39 8.25 8.61
N ASP A 245 8.17 8.15 8.10
CA ASP A 245 7.93 8.01 6.67
C ASP A 245 8.36 9.26 5.91
N LEU A 246 7.99 10.45 6.36
CA LEU A 246 8.39 11.68 5.71
C LEU A 246 9.91 11.85 5.70
N ALA A 247 10.58 11.45 6.79
CA ALA A 247 12.03 11.45 6.83
C ALA A 247 12.63 10.52 5.77
N GLN A 248 12.08 9.30 5.61
CA GLN A 248 12.52 8.37 4.57
C GLN A 248 12.30 8.95 3.16
N PHE A 249 11.14 9.54 2.89
CA PHE A 249 10.88 10.15 1.58
C PHE A 249 11.83 11.32 1.29
N ALA A 250 12.09 12.17 2.27
CA ALA A 250 12.99 13.29 2.12
C ALA A 250 14.42 12.86 1.79
N VAL A 251 14.91 11.81 2.47
CA VAL A 251 16.25 11.26 2.24
C VAL A 251 16.34 10.59 0.86
N LEU A 252 15.39 9.72 0.53
CA LEU A 252 15.40 8.99 -0.74
C LEU A 252 15.22 9.90 -1.95
N ALA A 253 14.28 10.83 -1.89
CA ALA A 253 14.02 11.76 -3.00
C ALA A 253 15.19 12.72 -3.24
N ASN A 254 15.94 13.07 -2.20
CA ASN A 254 17.14 13.93 -2.24
C ASN A 254 17.00 15.19 -3.13
N MET A 255 15.87 15.88 -3.01
CA MET A 255 15.51 17.03 -3.85
C MET A 255 16.03 18.38 -3.31
N GLY A 256 17.13 18.36 -2.54
CA GLY A 256 17.72 19.57 -1.96
C GLY A 256 16.74 20.35 -1.09
N PRO A 257 16.43 21.64 -1.41
CA PRO A 257 15.55 22.47 -0.57
C PRO A 257 14.16 21.92 -0.33
N VAL A 258 13.64 21.08 -1.23
CA VAL A 258 12.34 20.43 -1.05
C VAL A 258 12.43 19.36 0.04
N SER A 259 13.47 18.52 -0.01
CA SER A 259 13.71 17.51 1.02
C SER A 259 14.00 18.16 2.38
N GLU A 260 14.78 19.23 2.40
CA GLU A 260 15.02 20.03 3.63
C GLU A 260 13.71 20.52 4.23
N ARG A 261 12.81 21.06 3.40
CA ARG A 261 11.49 21.51 3.85
C ARG A 261 10.64 20.35 4.38
N TRP A 262 10.69 19.18 3.76
CA TRP A 262 9.95 18.02 4.28
C TRP A 262 10.47 17.60 5.67
N ILE A 263 11.78 17.68 5.89
CA ILE A 263 12.36 17.44 7.22
C ILE A 263 11.92 18.51 8.22
N GLU A 264 11.86 19.79 7.82
CA GLU A 264 11.40 20.86 8.68
C GLU A 264 9.93 20.69 9.10
N GLU A 265 9.06 20.36 8.14
CA GLU A 265 7.64 20.09 8.38
C GLU A 265 7.39 18.95 9.38
N LEU A 266 8.28 17.93 9.38
CA LEU A 266 8.24 16.82 10.30
C LEU A 266 8.31 17.28 11.77
N PHE A 267 9.07 18.31 12.07
CA PHE A 267 9.22 18.83 13.44
C PHE A 267 8.16 19.86 13.81
N THR A 268 7.63 20.58 12.84
CA THR A 268 6.83 21.81 13.09
C THR A 268 5.34 21.65 12.83
N HIS A 269 4.91 20.59 12.14
CA HIS A 269 3.52 20.48 11.66
C HIS A 269 2.64 19.55 12.51
N ALA A 270 1.52 20.07 13.02
CA ALA A 270 0.54 19.28 13.77
C ALA A 270 -0.44 18.53 12.84
N TRP A 271 -0.48 17.21 12.95
CA TRP A 271 -1.27 16.35 12.05
C TRP A 271 -2.64 15.96 12.57
N ASN A 272 -2.79 15.80 13.88
CA ASN A 272 -3.98 15.18 14.46
C ASN A 272 -5.01 16.13 15.04
N SER A 273 -4.66 17.35 15.37
CA SER A 273 -5.53 18.19 16.19
C SER A 273 -6.25 19.30 15.46
N GLY A 274 -5.98 19.50 14.16
CA GLY A 274 -6.40 20.71 13.47
C GLY A 274 -5.74 21.99 14.02
N ALA A 275 -4.80 21.85 14.94
CA ALA A 275 -3.97 22.93 15.43
C ALA A 275 -2.87 23.25 14.42
N ASP A 276 -2.53 24.54 14.30
CA ASP A 276 -1.51 25.00 13.38
C ASP A 276 -0.09 24.90 13.95
N VAL A 277 0.06 24.27 15.09
CA VAL A 277 1.33 24.10 15.82
C VAL A 277 1.45 22.68 16.35
N GLY A 278 2.64 22.12 16.31
CA GLY A 278 2.89 20.77 16.80
C GLY A 278 4.05 20.10 16.10
N GLY A 279 3.79 19.00 15.47
CA GLY A 279 4.81 18.15 14.91
C GLY A 279 5.48 17.30 15.96
N PHE A 280 6.64 16.73 15.62
CA PHE A 280 7.35 15.80 16.49
C PHE A 280 7.71 16.44 17.84
N ASP A 281 8.11 17.72 17.84
CA ASP A 281 8.49 18.39 19.07
C ASP A 281 7.34 18.52 20.05
N ASP A 282 6.19 19.00 19.60
CA ASP A 282 5.03 19.22 20.48
C ASP A 282 4.21 17.96 20.69
N GLU A 283 3.94 17.20 19.64
CA GLU A 283 3.06 16.04 19.72
C GLU A 283 3.73 14.83 20.37
N VAL A 284 5.01 14.62 20.10
CA VAL A 284 5.74 13.46 20.61
C VAL A 284 6.54 13.80 21.86
N LEU A 285 7.48 14.74 21.76
CA LEU A 285 8.41 15.00 22.87
C LEU A 285 7.76 15.68 24.06
N ILE A 286 6.87 16.65 23.82
CA ILE A 286 6.28 17.44 24.91
C ILE A 286 5.01 16.79 25.44
N ASN A 287 4.09 16.42 24.55
CA ASN A 287 2.75 16.00 24.96
C ASN A 287 2.60 14.49 25.18
N THR A 288 3.47 13.67 24.61
CA THR A 288 3.27 12.21 24.62
C THR A 288 4.36 11.44 25.37
N MET A 289 5.59 11.93 25.36
CA MET A 289 6.66 11.29 26.13
C MET A 289 6.62 11.74 27.57
N SER A 290 6.56 10.77 28.49
CA SER A 290 6.77 11.06 29.89
C SER A 290 8.24 11.37 30.15
N ARG A 291 8.52 12.03 31.28
CA ARG A 291 9.89 12.31 31.71
C ARG A 291 10.73 11.05 31.90
N GLU A 292 10.09 9.91 32.11
CA GLU A 292 10.69 8.59 32.26
C GLU A 292 10.87 7.84 30.94
N GLY A 293 10.47 8.43 29.83
CA GLY A 293 10.74 7.94 28.47
C GLY A 293 9.59 7.29 27.69
N PRO A 294 8.75 6.40 28.24
CA PRO A 294 7.75 5.75 27.41
C PRO A 294 6.61 6.68 26.99
N VAL A 295 6.21 6.52 25.74
CA VAL A 295 5.08 7.25 25.15
C VAL A 295 3.77 6.79 25.80
N TRP A 296 2.99 7.71 26.29
CA TRP A 296 1.66 7.43 26.83
C TRP A 296 0.64 7.24 25.72
N ILE A 297 0.59 6.06 25.14
CA ILE A 297 -0.44 5.65 24.18
C ILE A 297 -1.03 4.32 24.63
N GLY A 298 -2.14 4.34 25.34
CA GLY A 298 -3.01 3.17 25.51
C GLY A 298 -2.43 1.87 26.08
N GLY A 299 -1.19 1.87 26.57
CA GLY A 299 -0.56 0.71 27.19
C GLY A 299 0.75 0.24 26.52
N LEU A 300 1.49 -0.63 27.21
CA LEU A 300 2.81 -1.12 26.81
C LEU A 300 2.84 -1.78 25.40
N GLY A 301 1.74 -2.39 24.97
CA GLY A 301 1.67 -3.03 23.66
C GLY A 301 1.74 -2.04 22.49
N TYR A 302 1.34 -0.79 22.70
CA TYR A 302 1.47 0.27 21.69
C TYR A 302 2.79 1.05 21.80
N ALA A 303 3.43 1.03 22.93
CA ALA A 303 4.70 1.73 23.15
C ALA A 303 5.93 0.97 22.61
N THR A 304 5.77 -0.30 22.26
CA THR A 304 6.85 -1.19 21.78
C THR A 304 6.69 -1.59 20.29
N GLY A 305 5.69 -1.04 19.61
CA GLY A 305 5.37 -1.38 18.22
C GLY A 305 6.09 -0.54 17.19
#